data_99facf3794e4e8027a1bca4ca98ecab9
#
_entry.id   99facf3794e4e8027a1bca4ca98ecab9
#
_cell.length_a   1.000
_cell.length_b   1.000
_cell.length_c   1.000
_cell.angle_alpha   90.00
_cell.angle_beta   90.00
_cell.angle_gamma   90.00
#
_symmetry.space_group_name_H-M   'P 1'
#
loop_
_entity.id
_entity.type
_entity.pdbx_description
1 polymer ?
#
loop_
_entity_poly.entity_id
_entity_poly.type
_entity_poly.pdbx_seq_one_letter_code
_entity_poly.pdbx_strand_id
1 'polypeptide(L)'
;MELIRNPVGLLVLAVLFVPLERSWPLRRAPVLRAGWKTDVAHFFVSHTLQQLALVLCIGLIVSVVDPFAASVVQRQPAGLQVVEALLLVELVGYGMHRAFHTVPWLWRIHAVHHSSERLDWLASLRVHPLDQTLTRSVQFLVLTLLGFPVTI
;
A
#
# COMPACT_ATOMS: atom_id res chain seq x y z
N MET A 1 -5.37 -6.98 -10.47
CA MET A 1 -4.86 -5.78 -9.73
C MET A 1 -4.76 -4.50 -10.57
N GLU A 2 -4.78 -4.55 -11.88
CA GLU A 2 -4.72 -3.35 -12.76
C GLU A 2 -6.03 -2.54 -12.80
N LEU A 3 -7.17 -3.16 -12.51
CA LEU A 3 -8.48 -2.48 -12.59
C LEU A 3 -8.63 -1.29 -11.63
N ILE A 4 -7.92 -1.32 -10.48
CA ILE A 4 -8.04 -0.29 -9.44
C ILE A 4 -7.16 0.95 -9.76
N ARG A 5 -6.26 0.88 -10.74
CA ARG A 5 -5.25 1.92 -11.04
C ARG A 5 -5.57 2.78 -12.25
N ASN A 6 -6.59 2.40 -12.99
CA ASN A 6 -7.03 3.16 -14.15
C ASN A 6 -8.22 4.07 -13.78
N PRO A 7 -8.67 4.95 -14.67
CA PRO A 7 -9.85 5.80 -14.41
C PRO A 7 -11.10 5.02 -14.02
N VAL A 8 -11.23 3.77 -14.49
CA VAL A 8 -12.35 2.88 -14.14
C VAL A 8 -12.30 2.50 -12.67
N GLY A 9 -11.11 2.18 -12.14
CA GLY A 9 -10.94 1.88 -10.71
C GLY A 9 -11.30 3.07 -9.81
N LEU A 10 -10.84 4.27 -10.18
CA LEU A 10 -11.22 5.49 -9.46
C LEU A 10 -12.73 5.72 -9.49
N LEU A 11 -13.38 5.48 -10.63
CA LEU A 11 -14.83 5.57 -10.77
C LEU A 11 -15.55 4.53 -9.89
N VAL A 12 -15.09 3.28 -9.89
CA VAL A 12 -15.64 2.22 -9.02
C VAL A 12 -15.55 2.62 -7.55
N LEU A 13 -14.39 3.10 -7.10
CA LEU A 13 -14.22 3.59 -5.73
C LEU A 13 -15.17 4.76 -5.43
N ALA A 14 -15.31 5.71 -6.35
CA ALA A 14 -16.23 6.84 -6.19
C ALA A 14 -17.68 6.38 -6.07
N VAL A 15 -18.13 5.45 -6.92
CA VAL A 15 -19.49 4.90 -6.89
C VAL A 15 -19.78 4.17 -5.58
N LEU A 16 -18.78 3.51 -4.99
CA LEU A 16 -18.94 2.81 -3.72
C LEU A 16 -18.88 3.75 -2.52
N PHE A 17 -17.84 4.60 -2.44
CA PHE A 17 -17.55 5.36 -1.23
C PHE A 17 -18.33 6.67 -1.12
N VAL A 18 -18.64 7.37 -2.22
CA VAL A 18 -19.40 8.62 -2.16
C VAL A 18 -20.79 8.42 -1.56
N PRO A 19 -21.60 7.40 -1.94
CA PRO A 19 -22.88 7.15 -1.29
C PRO A 19 -22.73 6.80 0.19
N LEU A 20 -21.73 5.96 0.54
CA LEU A 20 -21.49 5.54 1.92
C LEU A 20 -21.17 6.74 2.83
N GLU A 21 -20.24 7.59 2.42
CA GLU A 21 -19.88 8.79 3.17
C GLU A 21 -21.01 9.80 3.26
N ARG A 22 -21.93 9.83 2.29
CA ARG A 22 -23.11 10.69 2.33
C ARG A 22 -24.24 10.16 3.19
N SER A 23 -24.36 8.84 3.30
CA SER A 23 -25.37 8.19 4.14
C SER A 23 -25.05 8.33 5.63
N TRP A 24 -23.75 8.28 5.98
CA TRP A 24 -23.27 8.38 7.37
C TRP A 24 -22.14 9.41 7.52
N PRO A 25 -22.40 10.71 7.25
CA PRO A 25 -21.35 11.71 7.30
C PRO A 25 -20.97 12.06 8.74
N LEU A 26 -19.73 11.89 9.13
CA LEU A 26 -19.20 12.46 10.37
C LEU A 26 -19.21 14.01 10.31
N ARG A 27 -18.90 14.55 9.12
CA ARG A 27 -18.97 15.98 8.80
C ARG A 27 -19.48 16.15 7.38
N ARG A 28 -20.45 17.01 7.17
CA ARG A 28 -20.94 17.33 5.82
C ARG A 28 -19.87 18.07 5.04
N ALA A 29 -19.49 17.53 3.89
CA ALA A 29 -18.54 18.13 2.96
C ALA A 29 -19.03 17.99 1.52
N PRO A 30 -18.66 18.91 0.61
CA PRO A 30 -18.91 18.73 -0.81
C PRO A 30 -18.13 17.52 -1.34
N VAL A 31 -18.68 16.81 -2.34
CA VAL A 31 -18.01 15.66 -2.98
C VAL A 31 -16.64 16.05 -3.57
N LEU A 32 -16.57 17.22 -4.17
CA LEU A 32 -15.33 17.81 -4.69
C LEU A 32 -14.85 18.89 -3.72
N ARG A 33 -14.29 18.47 -2.59
CA ARG A 33 -13.71 19.38 -1.59
C ARG A 33 -12.41 20.04 -2.08
N ALA A 34 -11.95 21.07 -1.37
CA ALA A 34 -10.61 21.62 -1.63
C ALA A 34 -9.54 20.50 -1.57
N GLY A 35 -8.62 20.50 -2.55
CA GLY A 35 -7.55 19.50 -2.65
C GLY A 35 -7.89 18.21 -3.41
N TRP A 36 -9.13 17.97 -3.85
CA TRP A 36 -9.50 16.76 -4.59
C TRP A 36 -8.65 16.52 -5.85
N LYS A 37 -8.24 17.59 -6.56
CA LYS A 37 -7.36 17.48 -7.74
C LYS A 37 -5.98 16.94 -7.38
N THR A 38 -5.46 17.36 -6.24
CA THR A 38 -4.18 16.86 -5.70
C THR A 38 -4.29 15.38 -5.37
N ASP A 39 -5.40 14.94 -4.77
CA ASP A 39 -5.62 13.52 -4.43
C ASP A 39 -5.71 12.65 -5.69
N VAL A 40 -6.45 13.12 -6.71
CA VAL A 40 -6.52 12.44 -8.02
C VAL A 40 -5.14 12.40 -8.69
N ALA A 41 -4.37 13.48 -8.64
CA ALA A 41 -3.01 13.49 -9.16
C ALA A 41 -2.12 12.46 -8.42
N HIS A 42 -2.20 12.38 -7.09
CA HIS A 42 -1.52 11.35 -6.31
C HIS A 42 -1.97 9.94 -6.67
N PHE A 43 -3.26 9.72 -6.89
CA PHE A 43 -3.76 8.41 -7.33
C PHE A 43 -3.04 7.92 -8.60
N PHE A 44 -2.90 8.76 -9.61
CA PHE A 44 -2.26 8.35 -10.85
C PHE A 44 -0.73 8.39 -10.79
N VAL A 45 -0.15 9.51 -10.37
CA VAL A 45 1.30 9.73 -10.41
C VAL A 45 2.02 8.88 -9.36
N SER A 46 1.56 8.93 -8.10
CA SER A 46 2.22 8.21 -7.01
C SER A 46 2.14 6.71 -7.20
N HIS A 47 0.99 6.19 -7.65
CA HIS A 47 0.86 4.76 -7.91
C HIS A 47 1.70 4.30 -9.11
N THR A 48 1.80 5.09 -10.17
CA THR A 48 2.65 4.74 -11.31
C THR A 48 4.12 4.70 -10.92
N LEU A 49 4.60 5.73 -10.23
CA LEU A 49 5.99 5.79 -9.75
C LEU A 49 6.30 4.67 -8.76
N GLN A 50 5.39 4.40 -7.84
CA GLN A 50 5.48 3.28 -6.89
C GLN A 50 5.63 1.93 -7.62
N GLN A 51 4.84 1.69 -8.67
CA GLN A 51 4.91 0.44 -9.41
C GLN A 51 6.24 0.24 -10.10
N LEU A 52 6.75 1.29 -10.77
CA LEU A 52 8.07 1.24 -11.42
C LEU A 52 9.17 0.96 -10.40
N ALA A 53 9.16 1.68 -9.27
CA ALA A 53 10.12 1.49 -8.20
C ALA A 53 10.02 0.08 -7.58
N LEU A 54 8.80 -0.43 -7.36
CA LEU A 54 8.56 -1.74 -6.77
C LEU A 54 9.05 -2.87 -7.68
N VAL A 55 8.84 -2.78 -8.99
CA VAL A 55 9.37 -3.77 -9.95
C VAL A 55 10.89 -3.87 -9.85
N LEU A 56 11.58 -2.71 -9.78
CA LEU A 56 13.04 -2.67 -9.62
C LEU A 56 13.48 -3.26 -8.26
N CYS A 57 12.82 -2.89 -7.16
CA CYS A 57 13.13 -3.40 -5.82
C CYS A 57 12.90 -4.92 -5.73
N ILE A 58 11.78 -5.42 -6.24
CA ILE A 58 11.48 -6.86 -6.25
C ILE A 58 12.51 -7.61 -7.11
N GLY A 59 12.82 -7.10 -8.31
CA GLY A 59 13.83 -7.69 -9.19
C GLY A 59 15.20 -7.80 -8.49
N LEU A 60 15.60 -6.76 -7.79
CA LEU A 60 16.85 -6.77 -6.99
C LEU A 60 16.77 -7.79 -5.85
N ILE A 61 15.69 -7.80 -5.08
CA ILE A 61 15.52 -8.75 -3.96
C ILE A 61 15.63 -10.19 -4.48
N VAL A 62 14.89 -10.54 -5.52
CA VAL A 62 14.91 -11.89 -6.10
C VAL A 62 16.30 -12.27 -6.65
N SER A 63 17.07 -11.29 -7.15
CA SER A 63 18.41 -11.57 -7.70
C SER A 63 19.50 -11.81 -6.66
N VAL A 64 19.32 -11.34 -5.41
CA VAL A 64 20.37 -11.39 -4.36
C VAL A 64 19.97 -12.18 -3.11
N VAL A 65 18.70 -12.49 -2.92
CA VAL A 65 18.21 -13.16 -1.73
C VAL A 65 17.93 -14.63 -2.00
N ASP A 66 18.68 -15.52 -1.33
CA ASP A 66 18.34 -16.93 -1.25
C ASP A 66 17.33 -17.19 -0.13
N PRO A 67 16.23 -17.90 -0.40
CA PRO A 67 15.22 -18.20 0.62
C PRO A 67 15.77 -19.10 1.72
N PHE A 68 15.89 -18.59 2.94
CA PHE A 68 16.46 -19.32 4.08
C PHE A 68 15.63 -20.55 4.48
N ALA A 69 14.33 -20.48 4.45
CA ALA A 69 13.41 -21.51 4.95
C ALA A 69 12.47 -22.09 3.88
N ALA A 70 12.80 -21.95 2.61
CA ALA A 70 11.91 -22.33 1.50
C ALA A 70 11.33 -23.74 1.61
N SER A 71 12.15 -24.73 2.05
CA SER A 71 11.71 -26.12 2.17
C SER A 71 10.70 -26.34 3.34
N VAL A 72 10.73 -25.53 4.36
CA VAL A 72 9.81 -25.64 5.51
C VAL A 72 8.47 -25.06 5.17
N VAL A 73 8.43 -23.80 4.73
CA VAL A 73 7.18 -23.09 4.39
C VAL A 73 6.48 -23.78 3.23
N GLN A 74 7.20 -24.15 2.17
CA GLN A 74 6.61 -24.76 0.96
C GLN A 74 6.03 -26.17 1.19
N ARG A 75 6.40 -26.87 2.27
CA ARG A 75 5.79 -28.14 2.67
C ARG A 75 4.49 -27.99 3.46
N GLN A 76 4.17 -26.81 3.92
CA GLN A 76 2.93 -26.53 4.65
C GLN A 76 1.72 -26.57 3.71
N PRO A 77 0.51 -26.84 4.23
CA PRO A 77 -0.73 -26.67 3.48
C PRO A 77 -0.88 -25.21 2.98
N ALA A 78 -1.35 -25.03 1.75
CA ALA A 78 -1.47 -23.70 1.13
C ALA A 78 -2.31 -22.72 1.98
N GLY A 79 -3.37 -23.18 2.62
CA GLY A 79 -4.18 -22.35 3.53
C GLY A 79 -3.39 -21.79 4.72
N LEU A 80 -2.46 -22.58 5.29
CA LEU A 80 -1.59 -22.12 6.37
C LEU A 80 -0.58 -21.10 5.86
N GLN A 81 0.05 -21.34 4.70
CA GLN A 81 0.96 -20.37 4.07
C GLN A 81 0.29 -19.01 3.85
N VAL A 82 -0.96 -19.00 3.37
CA VAL A 82 -1.72 -17.75 3.15
C VAL A 82 -1.97 -17.03 4.47
N VAL A 83 -2.39 -17.73 5.53
CA VAL A 83 -2.63 -17.11 6.84
C VAL A 83 -1.35 -16.53 7.41
N GLU A 84 -0.25 -17.28 7.38
CA GLU A 84 1.05 -16.83 7.87
C GLU A 84 1.56 -15.62 7.07
N ALA A 85 1.46 -15.66 5.73
CA ALA A 85 1.85 -14.55 4.86
C ALA A 85 1.04 -13.29 5.16
N LEU A 86 -0.27 -13.40 5.35
CA LEU A 86 -1.13 -12.28 5.72
C LEU A 86 -0.72 -11.68 7.07
N LEU A 87 -0.51 -12.51 8.09
CA LEU A 87 -0.09 -12.05 9.40
C LEU A 87 1.28 -11.34 9.36
N LEU A 88 2.23 -11.87 8.59
CA LEU A 88 3.54 -11.25 8.41
C LEU A 88 3.45 -9.92 7.67
N VAL A 89 2.66 -9.85 6.61
CA VAL A 89 2.43 -8.60 5.85
C VAL A 89 1.83 -7.52 6.74
N GLU A 90 0.83 -7.87 7.58
CA GLU A 90 0.23 -6.92 8.52
C GLU A 90 1.21 -6.49 9.61
N LEU A 91 1.97 -7.43 10.18
CA LEU A 91 2.96 -7.13 11.21
C LEU A 91 4.07 -6.20 10.70
N VAL A 92 4.61 -6.51 9.53
CA VAL A 92 5.63 -5.67 8.86
C VAL A 92 5.02 -4.32 8.47
N GLY A 93 3.79 -4.30 7.95
CA GLY A 93 3.06 -3.08 7.62
C GLY A 93 2.89 -2.16 8.83
N TYR A 94 2.47 -2.72 9.96
CA TYR A 94 2.39 -1.99 11.24
C TYR A 94 3.75 -1.44 11.67
N GLY A 95 4.79 -2.26 11.61
CA GLY A 95 6.16 -1.84 11.97
C GLY A 95 6.66 -0.69 11.09
N MET A 96 6.45 -0.77 9.79
CA MET A 96 6.79 0.29 8.84
C MET A 96 6.00 1.56 9.09
N HIS A 97 4.68 1.46 9.28
CA HIS A 97 3.84 2.62 9.60
C HIS A 97 4.27 3.31 10.90
N ARG A 98 4.56 2.53 11.94
CA ARG A 98 5.12 3.04 13.20
C ARG A 98 6.47 3.74 12.98
N ALA A 99 7.35 3.16 12.16
CA ALA A 99 8.64 3.78 11.82
C ALA A 99 8.44 5.09 11.06
N PHE A 100 7.49 5.18 10.13
CA PHE A 100 7.14 6.42 9.44
C PHE A 100 6.69 7.52 10.41
N HIS A 101 6.04 7.18 11.53
CA HIS A 101 5.63 8.15 12.54
C HIS A 101 6.72 8.51 13.55
N THR A 102 7.77 7.71 13.69
CA THR A 102 8.79 7.89 14.75
C THR A 102 10.14 8.36 14.22
N VAL A 103 10.48 8.04 12.98
CA VAL A 103 11.77 8.38 12.38
C VAL A 103 11.63 9.67 11.55
N PRO A 104 12.37 10.76 11.87
CA PRO A 104 12.13 12.07 11.27
C PRO A 104 12.23 12.15 9.74
N TRP A 105 13.16 11.41 9.11
CA TRP A 105 13.28 11.40 7.66
C TRP A 105 12.17 10.59 6.97
N LEU A 106 11.69 9.52 7.59
CA LEU A 106 10.54 8.75 7.12
C LEU A 106 9.24 9.56 7.26
N TRP A 107 9.10 10.31 8.36
CA TRP A 107 7.97 11.21 8.56
C TRP A 107 7.82 12.22 7.42
N ARG A 108 8.92 12.77 6.89
CA ARG A 108 8.86 13.71 5.75
C ARG A 108 8.18 13.11 4.53
N ILE A 109 8.34 11.82 4.31
CA ILE A 109 7.68 11.08 3.23
C ILE A 109 6.21 10.85 3.58
N HIS A 110 5.94 10.37 4.80
CA HIS A 110 4.63 9.99 5.28
C HIS A 110 3.71 11.19 5.57
N ALA A 111 4.28 12.35 5.88
CA ALA A 111 3.53 13.59 6.07
C ALA A 111 2.69 14.00 4.85
N VAL A 112 3.03 13.53 3.64
CA VAL A 112 2.19 13.70 2.44
C VAL A 112 0.83 13.04 2.64
N HIS A 113 0.80 11.82 3.22
CA HIS A 113 -0.45 11.13 3.55
C HIS A 113 -1.27 11.91 4.58
N HIS A 114 -0.62 12.51 5.58
CA HIS A 114 -1.27 13.31 6.62
C HIS A 114 -1.52 14.78 6.23
N SER A 115 -1.22 15.20 5.00
CA SER A 115 -1.36 16.59 4.56
C SER A 115 -2.78 17.01 4.18
N SER A 116 -3.75 16.10 4.21
CA SER A 116 -5.14 16.42 3.87
C SER A 116 -5.85 17.07 5.07
N GLU A 117 -6.38 18.28 4.90
CA GLU A 117 -7.14 18.99 5.93
C GLU A 117 -8.52 18.36 6.19
N ARG A 118 -9.06 17.65 5.21
CA ARG A 118 -10.34 16.96 5.28
C ARG A 118 -10.19 15.54 4.83
N LEU A 119 -10.60 14.62 5.69
CA LEU A 119 -10.54 13.19 5.44
C LEU A 119 -11.82 12.72 4.73
N ASP A 120 -11.64 12.08 3.60
CA ASP A 120 -12.63 11.33 2.85
C ASP A 120 -11.92 10.15 2.14
N TRP A 121 -12.68 9.33 1.45
CA TRP A 121 -12.13 8.17 0.72
C TRP A 121 -11.01 8.58 -0.27
N LEU A 122 -11.15 9.75 -0.91
CA LEU A 122 -10.19 10.24 -1.91
C LEU A 122 -8.88 10.73 -1.24
N ALA A 123 -8.97 11.31 -0.04
CA ALA A 123 -7.80 11.71 0.75
C ALA A 123 -6.90 10.52 1.11
N SER A 124 -7.48 9.33 1.32
CA SER A 124 -6.70 8.12 1.63
C SER A 124 -5.77 7.69 0.49
N LEU A 125 -6.04 8.14 -0.74
CA LEU A 125 -5.22 7.87 -1.92
C LEU A 125 -4.02 8.82 -2.06
N ARG A 126 -3.94 9.86 -1.22
CA ARG A 126 -2.79 10.78 -1.18
C ARG A 126 -1.65 10.12 -0.43
N VAL A 127 -0.73 9.50 -1.16
CA VAL A 127 0.42 8.80 -0.61
C VAL A 127 1.67 9.16 -1.41
N HIS A 128 2.80 9.35 -0.73
CA HIS A 128 4.08 9.54 -1.41
C HIS A 128 4.54 8.20 -2.04
N PRO A 129 5.09 8.17 -3.28
CA PRO A 129 5.50 6.92 -3.91
C PRO A 129 6.45 6.08 -3.07
N LEU A 130 7.43 6.70 -2.41
CA LEU A 130 8.42 6.00 -1.58
C LEU A 130 7.81 5.36 -0.33
N ASP A 131 6.72 5.88 0.21
CA ASP A 131 6.04 5.32 1.38
C ASP A 131 5.62 3.87 1.10
N GLN A 132 4.80 3.68 0.10
CA GLN A 132 4.31 2.37 -0.29
C GLN A 132 5.42 1.49 -0.90
N THR A 133 6.37 2.08 -1.63
CA THR A 133 7.51 1.31 -2.17
C THR A 133 8.33 0.70 -1.05
N LEU A 134 8.71 1.48 -0.03
CA LEU A 134 9.48 0.98 1.10
C LEU A 134 8.72 -0.10 1.86
N THR A 135 7.46 0.16 2.21
CA THR A 135 6.63 -0.80 2.94
C THR A 135 6.50 -2.12 2.19
N ARG A 136 6.14 -2.07 0.90
CA ARG A 136 5.97 -3.27 0.07
C ARG A 136 7.28 -4.01 -0.19
N SER A 137 8.38 -3.29 -0.36
CA SER A 137 9.70 -3.92 -0.54
C SER A 137 10.16 -4.65 0.71
N VAL A 138 9.94 -4.10 1.91
CA VAL A 138 10.27 -4.77 3.18
C VAL A 138 9.36 -5.98 3.40
N GLN A 139 8.06 -5.86 3.14
CA GLN A 139 7.13 -6.99 3.21
C GLN A 139 7.57 -8.13 2.28
N PHE A 140 7.88 -7.81 1.03
CA PHE A 140 8.35 -8.78 0.05
C PHE A 140 9.68 -9.42 0.45
N LEU A 141 10.64 -8.61 0.94
CA LEU A 141 11.92 -9.11 1.44
C LEU A 141 11.74 -10.11 2.58
N VAL A 142 10.90 -9.80 3.58
CA VAL A 142 10.64 -10.69 4.70
C VAL A 142 10.01 -12.00 4.23
N LEU A 143 8.99 -11.95 3.37
CA LEU A 143 8.38 -13.16 2.82
C LEU A 143 9.38 -14.00 2.02
N THR A 144 10.22 -13.37 1.20
CA THR A 144 11.25 -14.05 0.42
C THR A 144 12.29 -14.73 1.33
N LEU A 145 12.79 -14.01 2.35
CA LEU A 145 13.77 -14.57 3.31
C LEU A 145 13.20 -15.77 4.07
N LEU A 146 11.92 -15.76 4.41
CA LEU A 146 11.23 -16.86 5.09
C LEU A 146 10.80 -17.98 4.13
N GLY A 147 11.05 -17.83 2.82
CA GLY A 147 10.81 -18.87 1.82
C GLY A 147 9.36 -19.01 1.36
N PHE A 148 8.53 -17.99 1.52
CA PHE A 148 7.20 -17.99 0.94
C PHE A 148 7.30 -17.96 -0.59
N PRO A 149 6.48 -18.76 -1.33
CA PRO A 149 6.50 -18.75 -2.78
C PRO A 149 5.99 -17.41 -3.31
N VAL A 150 6.67 -16.89 -4.34
CA VAL A 150 6.33 -15.61 -4.99
C VAL A 150 4.95 -15.66 -5.70
N THR A 151 4.38 -16.85 -5.83
CA THR A 151 3.14 -17.15 -6.58
C THR A 151 1.88 -17.26 -5.72
N ILE A 152 1.93 -16.87 -4.44
CA ILE A 152 0.74 -16.85 -3.58
C ILE A 152 -0.14 -15.61 -3.83
#